data_af53a8659df3b8c3341f8bd5711b064b
#
_entry.id   af53a8659df3b8c3341f8bd5711b064b
#
_cell.length_a   1.000
_cell.length_b   1.000
_cell.length_c   1.000
_cell.angle_alpha   90.00
_cell.angle_beta   90.00
_cell.angle_gamma   90.00
#
_symmetry.space_group_name_H-M   'P 1'
#
loop_
_entity.id
_entity.type
_entity.pdbx_description
1 polymer ?
#
loop_
_entity_poly.entity_id
_entity_poly.type
_entity_poly.pdbx_seq_one_letter_code
_entity_poly.pdbx_strand_id
1 'polypeptide(L)'
;SQVHISENWYQGGESNLNIVSNQVYTLKFDDYDRMIFENTVQWKVNVNSAPEDTIRKIRISEDLFQINSKFGFKAFKSWYYTATLFFKTQLFDNYKANTTEKLAEFLSPGEFNAGLGMSYNYKQEKWKFESSVVLSPFSYNLKFVANDRDINPANSGINAGNTLNQFGSSFEVTVKWEFYRNMTVSYTHLRAHETDQ
;
A
#
# COMPACT_ATOMS: atom_id res chain seq x y z
N SER A 1 17.25 -3.26 0.31
CA SER A 1 17.69 -2.65 -0.95
C SER A 1 18.41 -3.69 -1.79
N GLN A 2 18.10 -3.77 -3.05
CA GLN A 2 18.75 -4.67 -4.01
C GLN A 2 19.25 -3.83 -5.20
N VAL A 3 20.50 -4.05 -5.59
CA VAL A 3 21.08 -3.46 -6.80
C VAL A 3 21.41 -4.60 -7.75
N HIS A 4 20.86 -4.57 -8.93
CA HIS A 4 21.14 -5.52 -9.99
C HIS A 4 21.79 -4.79 -11.16
N ILE A 5 23.04 -5.12 -11.46
CA ILE A 5 23.79 -4.60 -12.60
C ILE A 5 24.10 -5.78 -13.50
N SER A 6 23.64 -5.74 -14.74
CA SER A 6 24.03 -6.71 -15.75
C SER A 6 24.79 -6.00 -16.87
N GLU A 7 26.04 -6.42 -17.07
CA GLU A 7 26.83 -6.01 -18.24
C GLU A 7 26.73 -7.11 -19.29
N ASN A 8 26.35 -6.73 -20.50
CA ASN A 8 26.27 -7.65 -21.62
C ASN A 8 27.58 -7.57 -22.44
N TRP A 9 28.39 -8.59 -22.37
CA TRP A 9 29.69 -8.69 -23.01
C TRP A 9 29.62 -9.02 -24.51
N TYR A 10 28.41 -9.15 -25.09
CA TYR A 10 28.22 -9.42 -26.51
C TYR A 10 28.24 -8.12 -27.30
N GLN A 11 28.83 -8.15 -28.50
CA GLN A 11 28.84 -7.02 -29.42
C GLN A 11 27.40 -6.64 -29.78
N GLY A 12 26.95 -5.44 -29.35
CA GLY A 12 25.56 -4.98 -29.49
C GLY A 12 24.68 -5.21 -28.24
N GLY A 13 25.23 -5.70 -27.14
CA GLY A 13 24.50 -5.84 -25.87
C GLY A 13 24.30 -4.51 -25.17
N GLU A 14 23.10 -4.30 -24.61
CA GLU A 14 22.76 -3.12 -23.82
C GLU A 14 23.05 -3.38 -22.33
N SER A 15 23.70 -2.39 -21.69
CA SER A 15 23.91 -2.44 -20.24
C SER A 15 22.64 -2.04 -19.51
N ASN A 16 22.11 -2.91 -18.66
CA ASN A 16 20.93 -2.66 -17.86
C ASN A 16 21.30 -2.42 -16.39
N LEU A 17 20.89 -1.26 -15.88
CA LEU A 17 20.97 -0.95 -14.46
C LEU A 17 19.55 -1.01 -13.86
N ASN A 18 19.38 -1.81 -12.82
CA ASN A 18 18.15 -1.89 -12.04
C ASN A 18 18.47 -1.71 -10.55
N ILE A 19 17.95 -0.66 -9.95
CA ILE A 19 18.11 -0.37 -8.52
C ILE A 19 16.75 -0.42 -7.87
N VAL A 20 16.57 -1.39 -6.95
CA VAL A 20 15.35 -1.53 -6.15
C VAL A 20 15.65 -1.20 -4.70
N SER A 21 14.94 -0.23 -4.16
CA SER A 21 14.92 0.07 -2.73
C SER A 21 13.52 -0.18 -2.19
N ASN A 22 13.40 -1.06 -1.19
CA ASN A 22 12.16 -1.30 -0.47
C ASN A 22 12.46 -1.21 1.03
N GLN A 23 11.80 -0.27 1.70
CA GLN A 23 11.97 -0.02 3.12
C GLN A 23 10.61 -0.09 3.79
N VAL A 24 10.52 -0.86 4.86
CA VAL A 24 9.31 -1.02 5.65
C VAL A 24 9.66 -0.79 7.11
N TYR A 25 8.98 0.15 7.72
CA TYR A 25 9.10 0.48 9.13
C TYR A 25 7.77 0.22 9.81
N THR A 26 7.79 -0.61 10.84
CA THR A 26 6.59 -0.91 11.62
C THR A 26 6.82 -0.51 13.08
N LEU A 27 5.93 0.34 13.58
CA LEU A 27 5.84 0.71 14.98
C LEU A 27 4.60 0.05 15.57
N LYS A 28 4.79 -0.79 16.59
CA LYS A 28 3.70 -1.41 17.33
C LYS A 28 3.78 -0.99 18.79
N PHE A 29 2.65 -0.55 19.29
CA PHE A 29 2.43 -0.32 20.69
C PHE A 29 1.19 -1.12 21.09
N ASP A 30 1.35 -2.01 22.06
CA ASP A 30 0.30 -2.88 22.56
C ASP A 30 0.28 -2.79 24.09
N ASP A 31 -0.69 -2.07 24.60
CA ASP A 31 -1.09 -2.14 26.00
C ASP A 31 -2.28 -3.10 26.09
N TYR A 32 -1.98 -4.36 26.36
CA TYR A 32 -2.91 -5.49 26.36
C TYR A 32 -4.23 -5.23 27.12
N ASP A 33 -4.25 -4.25 27.99
CA ASP A 33 -5.42 -3.91 28.78
C ASP A 33 -6.28 -2.79 28.21
N ARG A 34 -5.75 -1.95 27.33
CA ARG A 34 -6.47 -0.74 26.89
C ARG A 34 -6.40 -0.44 25.41
N MET A 35 -5.22 -0.49 24.80
CA MET A 35 -5.00 0.13 23.49
C MET A 35 -4.00 -0.65 22.66
N ILE A 36 -4.27 -0.75 21.37
CA ILE A 36 -3.35 -1.26 20.36
C ILE A 36 -3.14 -0.16 19.32
N PHE A 37 -1.89 0.14 19.03
CA PHE A 37 -1.51 1.03 17.95
C PHE A 37 -0.48 0.36 17.07
N GLU A 38 -0.76 0.27 15.78
CA GLU A 38 0.16 -0.26 14.78
C GLU A 38 0.26 0.75 13.64
N ASN A 39 1.47 1.15 13.33
CA ASN A 39 1.76 2.04 12.21
C ASN A 39 2.82 1.39 11.33
N THR A 40 2.54 1.27 10.05
CA THR A 40 3.49 0.76 9.06
C THR A 40 3.69 1.80 7.97
N VAL A 41 4.93 2.20 7.77
CA VAL A 41 5.36 3.07 6.68
C VAL A 41 6.16 2.22 5.71
N GLN A 42 5.76 2.22 4.45
CA GLN A 42 6.49 1.56 3.37
C GLN A 42 6.89 2.57 2.31
N TRP A 43 8.13 2.49 1.90
CA TRP A 43 8.65 3.22 0.77
C TRP A 43 9.37 2.26 -0.18
N LYS A 44 8.91 2.22 -1.43
CA LYS A 44 9.47 1.38 -2.48
C LYS A 44 9.77 2.21 -3.71
N VAL A 45 10.98 2.14 -4.18
CA VAL A 45 11.43 2.80 -5.42
C VAL A 45 12.19 1.80 -6.27
N ASN A 46 11.88 1.78 -7.54
CA ASN A 46 12.60 1.02 -8.55
C ASN A 46 13.04 1.95 -9.69
N VAL A 47 14.35 2.03 -9.87
CA VAL A 47 14.98 2.86 -10.91
C VAL A 47 15.66 1.94 -11.92
N ASN A 48 15.29 2.10 -13.17
CA ASN A 48 15.83 1.30 -14.28
C ASN A 48 16.55 2.18 -15.30
N SER A 49 17.60 1.63 -15.90
CA SER A 49 18.12 2.19 -17.15
C SER A 49 17.14 1.90 -18.28
N ALA A 50 16.93 2.87 -19.15
CA ALA A 50 16.09 2.78 -20.34
C ALA A 50 16.88 3.24 -21.56
N PRO A 51 17.83 2.44 -22.06
CA PRO A 51 18.72 2.83 -23.15
C PRO A 51 17.97 3.12 -24.44
N GLU A 52 16.81 2.49 -24.64
CA GLU A 52 15.92 2.70 -25.79
C GLU A 52 15.12 4.02 -25.70
N ASP A 53 15.03 4.65 -24.51
CA ASP A 53 14.35 5.93 -24.35
C ASP A 53 15.24 7.06 -24.88
N THR A 54 14.74 7.81 -25.85
CA THR A 54 15.47 8.90 -26.49
C THR A 54 15.56 10.15 -25.63
N ILE A 55 14.64 10.31 -24.66
CA ILE A 55 14.53 11.50 -23.81
C ILE A 55 15.17 11.26 -22.44
N ARG A 56 14.92 10.09 -21.84
CA ARG A 56 15.38 9.76 -20.49
C ARG A 56 16.05 8.40 -20.44
N LYS A 57 17.36 8.41 -20.20
CA LYS A 57 18.17 7.19 -20.04
C LYS A 57 17.94 6.44 -18.73
N ILE A 58 17.34 7.10 -17.74
CA ILE A 58 17.00 6.56 -16.43
C ILE A 58 15.52 6.83 -16.19
N ARG A 59 14.78 5.80 -15.78
CA ARG A 59 13.36 5.86 -15.49
C ARG A 59 13.04 5.25 -14.13
N ILE A 60 12.07 5.85 -13.47
CA ILE A 60 11.44 5.26 -12.28
C ILE A 60 10.32 4.34 -12.77
N SER A 61 10.47 3.04 -12.57
CA SER A 61 9.48 2.04 -12.98
C SER A 61 8.46 1.75 -11.89
N GLU A 62 8.83 1.98 -10.65
CA GLU A 62 7.95 1.83 -9.50
C GLU A 62 8.31 2.88 -8.44
N ASP A 63 7.31 3.58 -7.96
CA ASP A 63 7.40 4.52 -6.86
C ASP A 63 6.15 4.36 -6.01
N LEU A 64 6.35 3.97 -4.75
CA LEU A 64 5.28 3.74 -3.81
C LEU A 64 5.68 4.27 -2.44
N PHE A 65 4.91 5.22 -1.95
CA PHE A 65 4.94 5.62 -0.56
C PHE A 65 3.57 5.36 0.07
N GLN A 66 3.54 4.58 1.14
CA GLN A 66 2.30 4.29 1.84
C GLN A 66 2.49 4.29 3.36
N ILE A 67 1.45 4.76 4.02
CA ILE A 67 1.31 4.73 5.48
C ILE A 67 0.03 3.97 5.80
N ASN A 68 0.14 2.99 6.66
CA ASN A 68 -0.99 2.24 7.19
C ASN A 68 -0.97 2.34 8.71
N SER A 69 -1.99 2.96 9.29
CA SER A 69 -2.14 3.15 10.73
C SER A 69 -3.40 2.45 11.21
N LYS A 70 -3.25 1.62 12.21
CA LYS A 70 -4.35 0.93 12.89
C LYS A 70 -4.32 1.30 14.36
N PHE A 71 -5.43 1.76 14.85
CA PHE A 71 -5.64 2.13 16.23
C PHE A 71 -6.82 1.36 16.78
N GLY A 72 -6.65 0.68 17.92
CA GLY A 72 -7.67 -0.12 18.56
C GLY A 72 -7.80 0.20 20.05
N PHE A 73 -9.02 0.40 20.51
CA PHE A 73 -9.36 0.47 21.92
C PHE A 73 -10.11 -0.78 22.35
N LYS A 74 -9.72 -1.38 23.46
CA LYS A 74 -10.40 -2.53 24.04
C LYS A 74 -11.83 -2.17 24.42
N ALA A 75 -12.79 -2.86 23.84
CA ALA A 75 -14.19 -2.73 24.14
C ALA A 75 -14.61 -3.71 25.25
N PHE A 76 -14.51 -5.02 24.98
CA PHE A 76 -14.78 -6.09 25.96
C PHE A 76 -14.13 -7.39 25.48
N LYS A 77 -13.61 -8.18 26.42
CA LYS A 77 -12.89 -9.45 26.14
C LYS A 77 -11.83 -9.31 25.05
N SER A 78 -12.05 -9.92 23.88
CA SER A 78 -11.16 -9.89 22.72
C SER A 78 -11.62 -8.93 21.62
N TRP A 79 -12.62 -8.07 21.90
CA TRP A 79 -13.14 -7.08 20.98
C TRP A 79 -12.51 -5.71 21.20
N TYR A 80 -12.21 -5.03 20.09
CA TYR A 80 -11.63 -3.68 20.07
C TYR A 80 -12.43 -2.79 19.13
N TYR A 81 -12.69 -1.56 19.53
CA TYR A 81 -13.07 -0.51 18.59
C TYR A 81 -11.84 -0.16 17.79
N THR A 82 -11.97 -0.13 16.48
CA THR A 82 -10.83 0.02 15.58
C THR A 82 -11.03 1.20 14.64
N ALA A 83 -10.01 2.05 14.54
CA ALA A 83 -9.87 3.05 13.50
C ALA A 83 -8.69 2.68 12.61
N THR A 84 -8.88 2.71 11.31
CA THR A 84 -7.83 2.46 10.32
C THR A 84 -7.66 3.69 9.45
N LEU A 85 -6.41 4.04 9.16
CA LEU A 85 -6.04 5.09 8.22
C LEU A 85 -5.02 4.51 7.25
N PHE A 86 -5.29 4.66 5.98
CA PHE A 86 -4.39 4.27 4.91
C PHE A 86 -4.16 5.48 4.01
N PHE A 87 -2.90 5.76 3.72
CA PHE A 87 -2.50 6.79 2.77
C PHE A 87 -1.46 6.21 1.81
N LYS A 88 -1.66 6.46 0.53
CA LYS A 88 -0.77 5.99 -0.52
C LYS A 88 -0.56 7.10 -1.54
N THR A 89 0.69 7.29 -1.97
CA THR A 89 1.05 8.23 -3.02
C THR A 89 2.35 7.81 -3.70
N GLN A 90 2.73 8.56 -4.72
CA GLN A 90 4.04 8.54 -5.34
C GLN A 90 4.85 9.75 -4.88
N LEU A 91 6.16 9.62 -4.79
CA LEU A 91 7.04 10.70 -4.35
C LEU A 91 7.77 11.38 -5.51
N PHE A 92 7.99 10.67 -6.62
CA PHE A 92 8.77 11.13 -7.75
C PHE A 92 7.94 11.24 -9.01
N ASP A 93 8.39 12.10 -9.90
CA ASP A 93 7.80 12.25 -11.22
C ASP A 93 8.00 10.99 -12.04
N ASN A 94 6.92 10.45 -12.56
CA ASN A 94 6.93 9.33 -13.51
C ASN A 94 6.43 9.80 -14.87
N TYR A 95 7.09 9.33 -15.92
CA TYR A 95 6.84 9.77 -17.28
C TYR A 95 6.59 8.58 -18.21
N LYS A 96 5.77 8.79 -19.22
CA LYS A 96 5.56 7.84 -20.30
C LYS A 96 6.82 7.70 -21.15
N ALA A 97 7.08 6.50 -21.67
CA ALA A 97 8.25 6.22 -22.51
C ALA A 97 8.30 7.12 -23.75
N ASN A 98 9.50 7.66 -24.07
CA ASN A 98 9.76 8.50 -25.24
C ASN A 98 8.88 9.77 -25.33
N THR A 99 8.36 10.26 -24.19
CA THR A 99 7.52 11.46 -24.15
C THR A 99 7.87 12.34 -22.95
N THR A 100 7.39 13.58 -23.00
CA THR A 100 7.43 14.50 -21.85
C THR A 100 6.16 14.44 -21.01
N GLU A 101 5.20 13.57 -21.37
CA GLU A 101 3.94 13.40 -20.68
C GLU A 101 4.18 12.77 -19.29
N LYS A 102 3.75 13.46 -18.24
CA LYS A 102 3.78 12.96 -16.87
C LYS A 102 2.64 11.98 -16.65
N LEU A 103 2.94 10.83 -16.08
CA LEU A 103 1.97 9.85 -15.62
C LEU A 103 1.63 10.03 -14.15
N ALA A 104 2.60 10.45 -13.35
CA ALA A 104 2.44 10.66 -11.92
C ALA A 104 3.50 11.61 -11.38
N GLU A 105 3.19 12.25 -10.26
CA GLU A 105 4.09 13.07 -9.46
C GLU A 105 3.67 13.02 -7.99
N PHE A 106 4.32 13.78 -7.13
CA PHE A 106 3.96 13.84 -5.71
C PHE A 106 2.48 14.22 -5.52
N LEU A 107 1.73 13.40 -4.77
CA LEU A 107 0.27 13.52 -4.55
C LEU A 107 -0.60 13.42 -5.82
N SER A 108 -0.08 12.91 -6.90
CA SER A 108 -0.81 12.78 -8.17
C SER A 108 -0.47 11.44 -8.86
N PRO A 109 -1.20 10.35 -8.58
CA PRO A 109 -2.37 10.25 -7.70
C PRO A 109 -2.02 10.10 -6.21
N GLY A 110 -2.90 10.61 -5.34
CA GLY A 110 -2.97 10.30 -3.93
C GLY A 110 -4.22 9.46 -3.62
N GLU A 111 -4.09 8.53 -2.69
CA GLU A 111 -5.19 7.70 -2.20
C GLU A 111 -5.20 7.75 -0.66
N PHE A 112 -6.35 8.09 -0.11
CA PHE A 112 -6.61 8.13 1.32
C PHE A 112 -7.80 7.24 1.64
N ASN A 113 -7.65 6.35 2.61
CA ASN A 113 -8.72 5.52 3.11
C ASN A 113 -8.80 5.64 4.62
N ALA A 114 -10.01 5.83 5.14
CA ALA A 114 -10.30 5.85 6.56
C ALA A 114 -11.44 4.89 6.87
N GLY A 115 -11.25 4.05 7.89
CA GLY A 115 -12.25 3.08 8.32
C GLY A 115 -12.47 3.16 9.83
N LEU A 116 -13.74 3.02 10.24
CA LEU A 116 -14.14 2.88 11.64
C LEU A 116 -14.93 1.60 11.80
N GLY A 117 -14.59 0.84 12.83
CA GLY A 117 -15.23 -0.44 13.02
C GLY A 117 -14.86 -1.14 14.32
N MET A 118 -14.93 -2.45 14.29
CA MET A 118 -14.57 -3.31 15.41
C MET A 118 -13.64 -4.43 14.92
N SER A 119 -12.70 -4.80 15.76
CA SER A 119 -11.87 -5.98 15.51
C SER A 119 -12.02 -6.99 16.64
N TYR A 120 -12.00 -8.25 16.26
CA TYR A 120 -11.93 -9.39 17.17
C TYR A 120 -10.57 -10.06 16.99
N ASN A 121 -9.80 -10.12 18.06
CA ASN A 121 -8.50 -10.76 18.06
C ASN A 121 -8.56 -12.02 18.95
N TYR A 122 -8.31 -13.16 18.35
CA TYR A 122 -8.23 -14.44 19.05
C TYR A 122 -6.82 -15.00 18.93
N LYS A 123 -6.21 -15.28 20.07
CA LYS A 123 -4.89 -15.88 20.17
C LYS A 123 -4.96 -17.12 21.04
N GLN A 124 -4.47 -18.24 20.52
CA GLN A 124 -4.35 -19.48 21.25
C GLN A 124 -2.90 -19.98 21.24
N GLU A 125 -2.23 -19.86 22.38
CA GLU A 125 -0.80 -20.19 22.49
C GLU A 125 -0.51 -21.68 22.28
N LYS A 126 -1.41 -22.57 22.75
CA LYS A 126 -1.23 -24.04 22.68
C LYS A 126 -1.10 -24.54 21.24
N TRP A 127 -1.82 -23.94 20.30
CA TRP A 127 -1.85 -24.31 18.89
C TRP A 127 -1.14 -23.30 17.99
N LYS A 128 -0.52 -22.28 18.61
CA LYS A 128 0.10 -21.15 17.91
C LYS A 128 -0.81 -20.61 16.79
N PHE A 129 -2.07 -20.45 17.13
CA PHE A 129 -3.12 -20.00 16.25
C PHE A 129 -3.50 -18.57 16.61
N GLU A 130 -3.44 -17.68 15.64
CA GLU A 130 -3.88 -16.28 15.76
C GLU A 130 -4.90 -15.99 14.67
N SER A 131 -6.05 -15.44 15.04
CA SER A 131 -7.06 -14.97 14.09
C SER A 131 -7.47 -13.56 14.44
N SER A 132 -7.53 -12.72 13.44
CA SER A 132 -8.02 -11.35 13.55
C SER A 132 -9.13 -11.13 12.52
N VAL A 133 -10.27 -10.67 13.00
CA VAL A 133 -11.41 -10.27 12.15
C VAL A 133 -11.64 -8.80 12.37
N VAL A 134 -11.63 -8.02 11.29
CA VAL A 134 -11.90 -6.59 11.29
C VAL A 134 -13.18 -6.33 10.50
N LEU A 135 -14.14 -5.71 11.14
CA LEU A 135 -15.39 -5.27 10.54
C LEU A 135 -15.40 -3.75 10.55
N SER A 136 -15.40 -3.13 9.38
CA SER A 136 -15.46 -1.68 9.22
C SER A 136 -16.73 -1.31 8.45
N PRO A 137 -17.86 -1.11 9.17
CA PRO A 137 -19.12 -0.73 8.53
C PRO A 137 -19.06 0.65 7.89
N PHE A 138 -18.15 1.51 8.33
CA PHE A 138 -17.92 2.83 7.77
C PHE A 138 -16.50 2.89 7.22
N SER A 139 -16.40 2.92 5.91
CA SER A 139 -15.15 3.08 5.17
C SER A 139 -15.31 4.21 4.17
N TYR A 140 -14.37 5.12 4.17
CA TYR A 140 -14.29 6.25 3.25
C TYR A 140 -13.00 6.14 2.45
N ASN A 141 -13.10 6.17 1.15
CA ASN A 141 -11.98 6.18 0.23
C ASN A 141 -12.00 7.47 -0.61
N LEU A 142 -10.88 8.16 -0.63
CA LEU A 142 -10.66 9.36 -1.42
C LEU A 142 -9.44 9.12 -2.32
N LYS A 143 -9.66 9.12 -3.64
CA LYS A 143 -8.58 9.24 -4.63
C LYS A 143 -8.57 10.66 -5.17
N PHE A 144 -7.38 11.21 -5.34
CA PHE A 144 -7.25 12.56 -5.88
C PHE A 144 -5.98 12.72 -6.72
N VAL A 145 -6.01 13.67 -7.62
CA VAL A 145 -4.88 14.15 -8.41
C VAL A 145 -4.68 15.61 -8.08
N ALA A 146 -3.57 15.93 -7.40
CA ALA A 146 -3.29 17.30 -6.95
C ALA A 146 -2.91 18.23 -8.10
N ASN A 147 -2.25 17.69 -9.12
CA ASN A 147 -1.87 18.43 -10.34
C ASN A 147 -2.62 17.87 -11.56
N ASP A 148 -3.86 18.35 -11.77
CA ASP A 148 -4.71 17.98 -12.90
C ASP A 148 -4.33 18.64 -14.23
N ARG A 149 -3.41 19.60 -14.21
CA ARG A 149 -2.92 20.28 -15.42
C ARG A 149 -1.94 19.42 -16.20
N ASP A 150 -1.05 18.73 -15.50
CA ASP A 150 0.02 17.94 -16.10
C ASP A 150 -0.31 16.44 -16.13
N ILE A 151 -1.23 16.00 -15.26
CA ILE A 151 -1.61 14.60 -15.09
C ILE A 151 -3.12 14.44 -15.34
N ASN A 152 -3.46 13.57 -16.29
CA ASN A 152 -4.85 13.28 -16.59
C ASN A 152 -5.47 12.42 -15.46
N PRO A 153 -6.50 12.90 -14.72
CA PRO A 153 -7.15 12.16 -13.67
C PRO A 153 -7.74 10.81 -14.11
N ALA A 154 -8.13 10.68 -15.37
CA ALA A 154 -8.64 9.43 -15.93
C ALA A 154 -7.61 8.28 -15.89
N ASN A 155 -6.32 8.57 -15.89
CA ASN A 155 -5.26 7.56 -15.72
C ASN A 155 -5.30 6.90 -14.34
N SER A 156 -5.93 7.56 -13.36
CA SER A 156 -6.11 7.06 -11.98
C SER A 156 -7.52 6.55 -11.71
N GLY A 157 -8.36 6.43 -12.75
CA GLY A 157 -9.75 5.97 -12.64
C GLY A 157 -10.74 7.05 -12.17
N ILE A 158 -10.33 8.34 -12.23
CA ILE A 158 -11.20 9.48 -11.89
C ILE A 158 -11.83 9.98 -13.19
N ASN A 159 -13.13 9.69 -13.36
CA ASN A 159 -13.83 9.98 -14.63
C ASN A 159 -14.38 11.41 -14.72
N ALA A 160 -14.51 12.10 -13.58
CA ALA A 160 -15.01 13.48 -13.53
C ALA A 160 -14.26 14.27 -12.45
N GLY A 161 -13.70 15.41 -12.82
CA GLY A 161 -12.92 16.25 -11.91
C GLY A 161 -11.56 15.66 -11.59
N ASN A 162 -11.02 16.01 -10.42
CA ASN A 162 -9.70 15.57 -9.92
C ASN A 162 -9.79 14.77 -8.62
N THR A 163 -10.99 14.43 -8.18
CA THR A 163 -11.23 13.64 -6.96
C THR A 163 -12.31 12.59 -7.19
N LEU A 164 -12.14 11.44 -6.56
CA LEU A 164 -13.12 10.36 -6.49
C LEU A 164 -13.36 10.02 -5.01
N ASN A 165 -14.60 10.19 -4.58
CA ASN A 165 -15.03 9.88 -3.22
C ASN A 165 -15.90 8.62 -3.24
N GLN A 166 -15.57 7.66 -2.39
CA GLN A 166 -16.31 6.42 -2.27
C GLN A 166 -16.59 6.12 -0.80
N PHE A 167 -17.80 5.71 -0.52
CA PHE A 167 -18.22 5.24 0.79
C PHE A 167 -18.54 3.74 0.69
N GLY A 168 -18.16 3.01 1.70
CA GLY A 168 -18.41 1.58 1.71
C GLY A 168 -18.27 0.94 3.06
N SER A 169 -18.28 -0.38 3.07
CA SER A 169 -17.95 -1.20 4.23
C SER A 169 -16.86 -2.18 3.86
N SER A 170 -15.95 -2.44 4.78
CA SER A 170 -14.88 -3.42 4.57
C SER A 170 -14.93 -4.52 5.63
N PHE A 171 -14.57 -5.71 5.21
CA PHE A 171 -14.41 -6.88 6.03
C PHE A 171 -13.04 -7.51 5.76
N GLU A 172 -12.26 -7.70 6.81
CA GLU A 172 -10.95 -8.31 6.72
C GLU A 172 -10.85 -9.47 7.70
N VAL A 173 -10.36 -10.60 7.22
CA VAL A 173 -10.03 -11.76 8.07
C VAL A 173 -8.57 -12.09 7.86
N THR A 174 -7.83 -12.12 8.94
CA THR A 174 -6.43 -12.57 8.95
C THR A 174 -6.33 -13.79 9.85
N VAL A 175 -5.79 -14.87 9.32
CA VAL A 175 -5.52 -16.11 10.05
C VAL A 175 -4.04 -16.43 9.94
N LYS A 176 -3.40 -16.64 11.06
CA LYS A 176 -2.02 -17.13 11.15
C LYS A 176 -2.02 -18.42 11.98
N TRP A 177 -1.48 -19.45 11.39
CA TRP A 177 -1.39 -20.76 12.05
C TRP A 177 -0.02 -21.38 11.80
N GLU A 178 0.69 -21.65 12.89
CA GLU A 178 1.95 -22.39 12.86
C GLU A 178 1.67 -23.83 13.28
N PHE A 179 1.40 -24.70 12.30
CA PHE A 179 1.00 -26.09 12.56
C PHE A 179 2.18 -27.07 12.61
N TYR A 180 3.36 -26.65 12.19
CA TYR A 180 4.59 -27.44 12.25
C TYR A 180 5.80 -26.56 12.56
N ARG A 181 6.87 -27.14 13.13
CA ARG A 181 8.10 -26.42 13.42
C ARG A 181 8.62 -25.76 12.14
N ASN A 182 8.66 -24.42 12.11
CA ASN A 182 9.08 -23.58 10.98
C ASN A 182 8.14 -23.51 9.76
N MET A 183 6.85 -23.91 9.89
CA MET A 183 5.84 -23.72 8.86
C MET A 183 4.70 -22.86 9.37
N THR A 184 4.61 -21.62 8.84
CA THR A 184 3.54 -20.67 9.17
C THR A 184 2.69 -20.45 7.94
N VAL A 185 1.38 -20.64 8.05
CA VAL A 185 0.39 -20.24 7.03
C VAL A 185 -0.22 -18.93 7.48
N SER A 186 -0.12 -17.92 6.62
CA SER A 186 -0.80 -16.64 6.80
C SER A 186 -1.78 -16.44 5.65
N TYR A 187 -3.04 -16.24 5.97
CA TYR A 187 -4.09 -15.95 5.00
C TYR A 187 -4.78 -14.65 5.40
N THR A 188 -4.84 -13.72 4.44
CA THR A 188 -5.58 -12.47 4.61
C THR A 188 -6.60 -12.35 3.49
N HIS A 189 -7.88 -12.24 3.80
CA HIS A 189 -8.96 -11.99 2.85
C HIS A 189 -9.56 -10.62 3.13
N LEU A 190 -9.58 -9.80 2.12
CA LEU A 190 -10.12 -8.43 2.16
C LEU A 190 -11.28 -8.35 1.18
N ARG A 191 -12.46 -8.02 1.66
CA ARG A 191 -13.64 -7.75 0.83
C ARG A 191 -14.16 -6.36 1.15
N ALA A 192 -14.06 -5.45 0.19
CA ALA A 192 -14.70 -4.15 0.25
C ALA A 192 -16.01 -4.22 -0.55
N HIS A 193 -17.08 -3.66 -0.03
CA HIS A 193 -18.32 -3.42 -0.77
C HIS A 193 -18.39 -1.92 -1.04
N GLU A 194 -18.20 -1.55 -2.30
CA GLU A 194 -18.33 -0.16 -2.75
C GLU A 194 -19.81 0.12 -3.06
N THR A 195 -20.30 1.24 -2.55
CA THR A 195 -21.51 1.87 -3.04
C THR A 195 -21.08 3.01 -3.94
N ASP A 196 -21.12 2.79 -5.25
CA ASP A 196 -20.93 3.85 -6.23
C ASP A 196 -22.02 4.93 -6.06
N GLN A 197 -21.59 6.17 -5.86
CA GLN A 197 -22.41 7.36 -6.05
C GLN A 197 -21.78 8.26 -7.10
#